data_c2baca292a964fb3ba6693daa027f71c
#
_entry.id   c2baca292a964fb3ba6693daa027f71c
#
_cell.length_a   1.000
_cell.length_b   1.000
_cell.length_c   1.000
_cell.angle_alpha   90.00
_cell.angle_beta   90.00
_cell.angle_gamma   90.00
#
_symmetry.space_group_name_H-M   'P 1'
#
loop_
_entity.id
_entity.type
_entity.pdbx_description
1 polymer ?
#
loop_
_entity_poly.entity_id
_entity_poly.type
_entity_poly.pdbx_seq_one_letter_code
_entity_poly.pdbx_strand_id
1 'polypeptide(L)'
;IAHDLPDAAASAKLRFHTARPTAASMHHDTDLINIVAVGLAVAFVLGALANRLRMSPLVGYLIAGIIVGPFTPGFVADQELANQLAEIGVMLLMFGVGLHFSLKDLMEVKAIAIPGAIAQISVATVLGWLLAWAMGWSPINGFVFGLALSVASTVVLLRAMEERRLLETRRGRIAVGWLIVEDLAMVLALVLLPALAEVLGEGSGQATAATGAAAEAAKHGMLGTIVYAMAKTLIQVSLFVAVMLVVGRRVIPWTLERIAGTGSRELFTLSVLAIALGVAFGSAMLFGVSFALGAFFAGMLLN
;
A
#
# COMPACT_ATOMS: atom_id res chain seq x y z
N ILE A 1 69.44 6.22 42.36
CA ILE A 1 68.81 5.75 41.13
C ILE A 1 67.40 5.34 41.54
N ALA A 2 66.48 6.30 41.48
CA ALA A 2 65.05 6.14 41.77
C ALA A 2 64.31 5.95 40.44
N HIS A 3 63.51 4.91 40.39
CA HIS A 3 62.64 4.61 39.28
C HIS A 3 61.26 5.16 39.62
N ASP A 4 60.85 6.18 38.88
CA ASP A 4 59.47 6.66 38.87
C ASP A 4 58.59 5.71 38.02
N LEU A 5 57.61 5.11 38.64
CA LEU A 5 56.47 4.43 38.00
C LEU A 5 55.26 5.40 38.05
N PRO A 6 54.65 5.73 36.95
CA PRO A 6 53.43 6.53 36.99
C PRO A 6 52.20 5.70 37.34
N ASP A 7 51.46 6.24 38.28
CA ASP A 7 50.18 5.81 38.78
C ASP A 7 49.11 5.76 37.68
N ALA A 8 48.78 4.57 37.20
CA ALA A 8 47.78 4.31 36.18
C ALA A 8 46.40 3.88 36.77
N ALA A 9 46.10 4.35 37.98
CA ALA A 9 44.89 3.93 38.70
C ALA A 9 43.94 5.10 39.09
N ALA A 10 43.88 6.15 38.28
CA ALA A 10 42.93 7.20 38.57
C ALA A 10 42.23 7.69 37.32
N SER A 11 40.94 7.40 37.26
CA SER A 11 39.96 8.08 36.39
C SER A 11 39.27 7.24 35.33
N ALA A 12 38.79 6.07 35.65
CA ALA A 12 37.58 5.55 34.99
C ALA A 12 36.33 6.15 35.70
N LYS A 13 36.21 7.47 35.69
CA LYS A 13 34.90 8.10 35.95
C LYS A 13 34.00 7.83 34.75
N LEU A 14 33.12 6.83 34.86
CA LEU A 14 31.95 6.70 34.04
C LEU A 14 31.19 8.04 34.06
N ARG A 15 31.40 8.87 33.04
CA ARG A 15 30.50 9.98 32.73
C ARG A 15 29.26 9.36 32.16
N PHE A 16 28.29 9.05 33.00
CA PHE A 16 26.90 8.98 32.53
C PHE A 16 26.57 10.36 31.99
N HIS A 17 26.71 10.51 30.70
CA HIS A 17 26.16 11.64 29.97
C HIS A 17 24.64 11.47 30.02
N THR A 18 24.02 11.99 31.07
CA THR A 18 22.58 12.30 31.01
C THR A 18 22.42 13.41 30.00
N ALA A 19 22.35 13.04 28.71
CA ALA A 19 21.90 13.92 27.67
C ALA A 19 20.44 14.30 28.03
N ARG A 20 20.27 15.51 28.57
CA ARG A 20 18.95 16.10 28.66
C ARG A 20 18.41 16.10 27.23
N PRO A 21 17.22 15.52 26.98
CA PRO A 21 16.63 15.58 25.65
C PRO A 21 16.51 17.07 25.27
N THR A 22 17.14 17.46 24.18
CA THR A 22 16.99 18.79 23.60
C THR A 22 15.54 18.96 23.17
N ALA A 23 15.00 20.20 23.19
CA ALA A 23 13.61 20.46 22.78
C ALA A 23 13.26 19.90 21.41
N ALA A 24 14.24 19.73 20.51
CA ALA A 24 14.11 19.08 19.21
C ALA A 24 13.80 17.55 19.31
N SER A 25 14.32 16.84 20.34
CA SER A 25 14.01 15.42 20.53
C SER A 25 12.61 15.20 21.12
N MET A 26 12.08 16.16 21.87
CA MET A 26 10.72 16.08 22.39
C MET A 26 9.64 16.34 21.31
N HIS A 27 9.98 17.01 20.21
CA HIS A 27 9.04 17.20 19.09
C HIS A 27 8.78 15.91 18.31
N HIS A 28 9.80 15.06 18.15
CA HIS A 28 9.61 13.79 17.43
C HIS A 28 8.74 12.77 18.18
N ASP A 29 8.75 12.79 19.52
CA ASP A 29 8.00 11.80 20.31
C ASP A 29 6.48 12.05 20.35
N THR A 30 6.00 13.24 19.93
CA THR A 30 4.56 13.60 19.95
C THR A 30 3.94 13.72 18.55
N ASP A 31 4.71 13.64 17.47
CA ASP A 31 4.24 13.88 16.11
C ASP A 31 3.15 12.87 15.69
N LEU A 32 3.29 11.61 16.04
CA LEU A 32 2.27 10.60 15.80
C LEU A 32 0.97 10.90 16.58
N ILE A 33 1.07 11.29 17.84
CA ILE A 33 -0.10 11.61 18.66
C ILE A 33 -0.78 12.86 18.12
N ASN A 34 -0.01 13.87 17.76
CA ASN A 34 -0.52 15.12 17.19
C ASN A 34 -1.24 14.88 15.86
N ILE A 35 -0.64 14.12 14.95
CA ILE A 35 -1.25 13.80 13.65
C ILE A 35 -2.56 13.02 13.82
N VAL A 36 -2.57 12.02 14.69
CA VAL A 36 -3.77 11.22 14.95
C VAL A 36 -4.84 12.07 15.62
N ALA A 37 -4.51 12.83 16.68
CA ALA A 37 -5.47 13.61 17.43
C ALA A 37 -6.06 14.76 16.58
N VAL A 38 -5.20 15.57 15.97
CA VAL A 38 -5.64 16.73 15.17
C VAL A 38 -6.28 16.25 13.87
N GLY A 39 -5.69 15.28 13.18
CA GLY A 39 -6.22 14.73 11.94
C GLY A 39 -7.61 14.13 12.11
N LEU A 40 -7.82 13.29 13.15
CA LEU A 40 -9.12 12.72 13.44
C LEU A 40 -10.15 13.77 13.89
N ALA A 41 -9.74 14.75 14.69
CA ALA A 41 -10.65 15.82 15.13
C ALA A 41 -11.14 16.65 13.94
N VAL A 42 -10.23 17.09 13.06
CA VAL A 42 -10.57 17.88 11.86
C VAL A 42 -11.39 17.03 10.88
N ALA A 43 -11.01 15.77 10.65
CA ALA A 43 -11.76 14.86 9.79
C ALA A 43 -13.18 14.62 10.32
N PHE A 44 -13.35 14.42 11.64
CA PHE A 44 -14.66 14.27 12.25
C PHE A 44 -15.54 15.49 12.05
N VAL A 45 -15.03 16.68 12.36
CA VAL A 45 -15.81 17.93 12.25
C VAL A 45 -16.25 18.18 10.80
N LEU A 46 -15.31 18.04 9.85
CA LEU A 46 -15.59 18.30 8.43
C LEU A 46 -16.42 17.19 7.80
N GLY A 47 -16.21 15.94 8.19
CA GLY A 47 -17.04 14.83 7.78
C GLY A 47 -18.49 14.95 8.26
N ALA A 48 -18.67 15.36 9.52
CA ALA A 48 -20.00 15.65 10.08
C ALA A 48 -20.68 16.83 9.37
N LEU A 49 -19.92 17.88 9.05
CA LEU A 49 -20.42 19.04 8.29
C LEU A 49 -20.83 18.64 6.87
N ALA A 50 -19.99 17.87 6.16
CA ALA A 50 -20.31 17.35 4.83
C ALA A 50 -21.60 16.52 4.85
N ASN A 51 -21.72 15.61 5.83
CA ASN A 51 -22.92 14.78 6.01
C ASN A 51 -24.17 15.63 6.28
N ARG A 52 -24.05 16.69 7.10
CA ARG A 52 -25.15 17.65 7.34
C ARG A 52 -25.57 18.39 6.06
N LEU A 53 -24.62 18.65 5.17
CA LEU A 53 -24.85 19.25 3.85
C LEU A 53 -25.34 18.24 2.81
N ARG A 54 -25.66 17.00 3.21
CA ARG A 54 -26.07 15.89 2.34
C ARG A 54 -25.00 15.48 1.30
N MET A 55 -23.74 15.76 1.60
CA MET A 55 -22.57 15.30 0.83
C MET A 55 -21.99 14.06 1.47
N SER A 56 -21.21 13.27 0.70
CA SER A 56 -20.49 12.15 1.30
C SER A 56 -19.48 12.66 2.35
N PRO A 57 -19.36 12.00 3.52
CA PRO A 57 -18.34 12.32 4.51
C PRO A 57 -16.91 12.31 3.96
N LEU A 58 -16.65 11.54 2.88
CA LEU A 58 -15.36 11.52 2.19
C LEU A 58 -14.91 12.90 1.73
N VAL A 59 -15.84 13.76 1.29
CA VAL A 59 -15.52 15.14 0.91
C VAL A 59 -14.97 15.91 2.11
N GLY A 60 -15.58 15.74 3.28
CA GLY A 60 -15.08 16.32 4.52
C GLY A 60 -13.68 15.82 4.91
N TYR A 61 -13.42 14.53 4.73
CA TYR A 61 -12.09 13.95 5.01
C TYR A 61 -11.01 14.46 4.05
N LEU A 62 -11.34 14.64 2.77
CA LEU A 62 -10.42 15.24 1.79
C LEU A 62 -10.08 16.69 2.14
N ILE A 63 -11.10 17.48 2.51
CA ILE A 63 -10.87 18.86 2.95
C ILE A 63 -10.04 18.89 4.24
N ALA A 64 -10.28 17.96 5.18
CA ALA A 64 -9.47 17.82 6.37
C ALA A 64 -7.99 17.58 6.03
N GLY A 65 -7.71 16.67 5.09
CA GLY A 65 -6.36 16.41 4.63
C GLY A 65 -5.68 17.64 4.01
N ILE A 66 -6.42 18.47 3.27
CA ILE A 66 -5.90 19.74 2.73
C ILE A 66 -5.57 20.72 3.86
N ILE A 67 -6.42 20.82 4.88
CA ILE A 67 -6.22 21.76 6.00
C ILE A 67 -5.00 21.40 6.85
N VAL A 68 -4.76 20.10 7.12
CA VAL A 68 -3.60 19.65 7.89
C VAL A 68 -2.39 19.37 7.00
N GLY A 69 -2.50 19.57 5.71
CA GLY A 69 -1.47 19.31 4.72
C GLY A 69 -0.40 20.41 4.62
N PRO A 70 0.72 20.14 3.92
CA PRO A 70 1.88 21.04 3.88
C PRO A 70 1.64 22.34 3.12
N PHE A 71 0.55 22.46 2.36
CA PHE A 71 0.25 23.64 1.54
C PHE A 71 -0.68 24.64 2.25
N THR A 72 -1.15 24.31 3.45
CA THR A 72 -2.02 25.18 4.23
C THR A 72 -1.26 25.73 5.45
N PRO A 73 -1.25 27.04 5.68
CA PRO A 73 -0.56 27.62 6.84
C PRO A 73 -1.24 27.17 8.14
N GLY A 74 -0.45 26.75 9.12
CA GLY A 74 -0.93 26.29 10.42
C GLY A 74 -0.25 25.01 10.89
N PHE A 75 -1.02 24.08 11.41
CA PHE A 75 -0.55 22.75 11.78
C PHE A 75 -0.26 21.94 10.50
N VAL A 76 0.99 21.52 10.34
CA VAL A 76 1.41 20.67 9.23
C VAL A 76 1.68 19.26 9.78
N ALA A 77 0.89 18.31 9.29
CA ALA A 77 1.10 16.90 9.60
C ALA A 77 2.37 16.37 8.93
N ASP A 78 3.11 15.51 9.63
CA ASP A 78 4.22 14.77 9.02
C ASP A 78 3.68 13.85 7.92
N GLN A 79 4.15 14.08 6.68
CA GLN A 79 3.68 13.39 5.48
C GLN A 79 3.99 11.90 5.52
N GLU A 80 5.14 11.52 6.07
CA GLU A 80 5.56 10.11 6.12
C GLU A 80 4.71 9.33 7.12
N LEU A 81 4.48 9.88 8.31
CA LEU A 81 3.58 9.28 9.30
C LEU A 81 2.13 9.22 8.80
N ALA A 82 1.66 10.27 8.10
CA ALA A 82 0.33 10.27 7.49
C ALA A 82 0.17 9.13 6.48
N ASN A 83 1.17 8.92 5.62
CA ASN A 83 1.17 7.83 4.64
C ASN A 83 1.17 6.46 5.31
N GLN A 84 2.00 6.25 6.35
CA GLN A 84 2.02 4.99 7.09
C GLN A 84 0.68 4.69 7.76
N LEU A 85 0.03 5.69 8.35
CA LEU A 85 -1.31 5.55 8.93
C LEU A 85 -2.37 5.23 7.86
N ALA A 86 -2.26 5.87 6.69
CA ALA A 86 -3.14 5.59 5.56
C ALA A 86 -2.97 4.14 5.07
N GLU A 87 -1.75 3.63 4.97
CA GLU A 87 -1.49 2.23 4.60
C GLU A 87 -2.12 1.25 5.59
N ILE A 88 -2.00 1.48 6.90
CA ILE A 88 -2.67 0.67 7.91
C ILE A 88 -4.19 0.71 7.72
N GLY A 89 -4.75 1.89 7.47
CA GLY A 89 -6.18 2.05 7.19
C GLY A 89 -6.63 1.27 5.95
N VAL A 90 -5.85 1.31 4.88
CA VAL A 90 -6.11 0.55 3.64
C VAL A 90 -6.01 -0.96 3.88
N MET A 91 -5.01 -1.43 4.62
CA MET A 91 -4.90 -2.86 4.97
C MET A 91 -6.15 -3.35 5.71
N LEU A 92 -6.61 -2.61 6.73
CA LEU A 92 -7.78 -2.98 7.51
C LEU A 92 -9.07 -2.93 6.69
N LEU A 93 -9.22 -1.92 5.82
CA LEU A 93 -10.35 -1.82 4.89
C LEU A 93 -10.38 -3.01 3.94
N MET A 94 -9.25 -3.32 3.29
CA MET A 94 -9.15 -4.40 2.32
C MET A 94 -9.34 -5.77 2.95
N PHE A 95 -8.86 -5.97 4.17
CA PHE A 95 -9.17 -7.15 4.95
C PHE A 95 -10.69 -7.28 5.21
N GLY A 96 -11.33 -6.19 5.64
CA GLY A 96 -12.78 -6.14 5.85
C GLY A 96 -13.57 -6.45 4.57
N VAL A 97 -13.16 -5.90 3.43
CA VAL A 97 -13.75 -6.23 2.12
C VAL A 97 -13.53 -7.70 1.79
N GLY A 98 -12.32 -8.22 2.02
CA GLY A 98 -11.99 -9.63 1.80
C GLY A 98 -12.92 -10.58 2.57
N LEU A 99 -13.31 -10.25 3.81
CA LEU A 99 -14.27 -11.03 4.60
C LEU A 99 -15.66 -11.20 3.94
N HIS A 100 -16.03 -10.31 3.04
CA HIS A 100 -17.31 -10.35 2.31
C HIS A 100 -17.19 -10.99 0.92
N PHE A 101 -15.98 -11.42 0.55
CA PHE A 101 -15.68 -11.97 -0.78
C PHE A 101 -15.14 -13.39 -0.71
N SER A 102 -15.75 -14.29 -1.46
CA SER A 102 -15.22 -15.65 -1.65
C SER A 102 -14.45 -15.75 -2.97
N LEU A 103 -13.51 -16.70 -3.02
CA LEU A 103 -12.79 -17.03 -4.25
C LEU A 103 -13.75 -17.43 -5.39
N LYS A 104 -14.89 -18.04 -5.03
CA LYS A 104 -15.93 -18.43 -5.97
C LYS A 104 -16.59 -17.21 -6.60
N ASP A 105 -16.90 -16.18 -5.82
CA ASP A 105 -17.48 -14.93 -6.32
C ASP A 105 -16.56 -14.24 -7.33
N LEU A 106 -15.24 -14.23 -7.06
CA LEU A 106 -14.24 -13.67 -7.95
C LEU A 106 -14.19 -14.45 -9.28
N MET A 107 -14.23 -15.78 -9.21
CA MET A 107 -14.22 -16.63 -10.41
C MET A 107 -15.50 -16.50 -11.26
N GLU A 108 -16.64 -16.21 -10.64
CA GLU A 108 -17.91 -15.96 -11.36
C GLU A 108 -17.88 -14.68 -12.21
N VAL A 109 -17.16 -13.65 -11.76
CA VAL A 109 -17.12 -12.34 -12.44
C VAL A 109 -15.93 -12.15 -13.37
N LYS A 110 -14.96 -13.06 -13.39
CA LYS A 110 -13.72 -12.94 -14.19
C LYS A 110 -13.92 -12.64 -15.66
N ALA A 111 -14.98 -13.23 -16.27
CA ALA A 111 -15.28 -13.06 -17.68
C ALA A 111 -15.71 -11.63 -18.04
N ILE A 112 -16.11 -10.83 -17.05
CA ILE A 112 -16.49 -9.41 -17.21
C ILE A 112 -15.35 -8.54 -16.65
N ALA A 113 -14.84 -8.88 -15.49
CA ALA A 113 -13.84 -8.09 -14.77
C ALA A 113 -12.52 -7.99 -15.55
N ILE A 114 -12.01 -9.10 -16.09
CA ILE A 114 -10.73 -9.11 -16.83
C ILE A 114 -10.79 -8.26 -18.11
N PRO A 115 -11.68 -8.55 -19.08
CA PRO A 115 -11.73 -7.75 -20.30
C PRO A 115 -12.14 -6.30 -20.03
N GLY A 116 -12.98 -6.07 -19.04
CA GLY A 116 -13.38 -4.73 -18.64
C GLY A 116 -12.22 -3.90 -18.10
N ALA A 117 -11.44 -4.43 -17.18
CA ALA A 117 -10.26 -3.77 -16.66
C ALA A 117 -9.23 -3.47 -17.75
N ILE A 118 -8.96 -4.44 -18.64
CA ILE A 118 -8.04 -4.26 -19.77
C ILE A 118 -8.55 -3.14 -20.69
N ALA A 119 -9.83 -3.15 -21.03
CA ALA A 119 -10.41 -2.13 -21.90
C ALA A 119 -10.33 -0.73 -21.24
N GLN A 120 -10.66 -0.62 -19.96
CA GLN A 120 -10.60 0.64 -19.22
C GLN A 120 -9.16 1.16 -19.12
N ILE A 121 -8.20 0.33 -18.71
CA ILE A 121 -6.79 0.70 -18.65
C ILE A 121 -6.31 1.19 -20.02
N SER A 122 -6.63 0.45 -21.08
CA SER A 122 -6.22 0.81 -22.45
C SER A 122 -6.80 2.15 -22.88
N VAL A 123 -8.11 2.35 -22.73
CA VAL A 123 -8.79 3.59 -23.12
C VAL A 123 -8.28 4.77 -22.30
N ALA A 124 -8.17 4.63 -20.98
CA ALA A 124 -7.70 5.70 -20.11
C ALA A 124 -6.22 6.05 -20.41
N THR A 125 -5.38 5.04 -20.66
CA THR A 125 -3.97 5.26 -21.04
C THR A 125 -3.87 6.02 -22.37
N VAL A 126 -4.65 5.63 -23.38
CA VAL A 126 -4.65 6.34 -24.68
C VAL A 126 -5.14 7.78 -24.53
N LEU A 127 -6.22 8.01 -23.79
CA LEU A 127 -6.74 9.36 -23.57
C LEU A 127 -5.74 10.24 -22.80
N GLY A 128 -5.12 9.70 -21.75
CA GLY A 128 -4.08 10.39 -20.99
C GLY A 128 -2.83 10.67 -21.85
N TRP A 129 -2.44 9.72 -22.69
CA TRP A 129 -1.35 9.88 -23.64
C TRP A 129 -1.63 10.98 -24.66
N LEU A 130 -2.83 11.00 -25.24
CA LEU A 130 -3.25 12.06 -26.19
C LEU A 130 -3.27 13.43 -25.50
N LEU A 131 -3.72 13.52 -24.26
CA LEU A 131 -3.70 14.74 -23.48
C LEU A 131 -2.25 15.23 -23.28
N ALA A 132 -1.35 14.35 -22.83
CA ALA A 132 0.06 14.67 -22.63
C ALA A 132 0.74 15.08 -23.94
N TRP A 133 0.42 14.43 -25.06
CA TRP A 133 0.89 14.79 -26.37
C TRP A 133 0.43 16.19 -26.79
N ALA A 134 -0.84 16.53 -26.55
CA ALA A 134 -1.38 17.87 -26.79
C ALA A 134 -0.68 18.94 -25.90
N MET A 135 -0.14 18.56 -24.76
CA MET A 135 0.66 19.42 -23.87
C MET A 135 2.14 19.49 -24.28
N GLY A 136 2.56 18.83 -25.35
CA GLY A 136 3.93 18.84 -25.85
C GLY A 136 4.88 17.88 -25.13
N TRP A 137 4.38 16.91 -24.39
CA TRP A 137 5.21 15.92 -23.70
C TRP A 137 5.78 14.87 -24.67
N SER A 138 6.90 14.26 -24.31
CA SER A 138 7.46 13.16 -25.12
C SER A 138 6.49 11.97 -25.15
N PRO A 139 6.51 11.13 -26.22
CA PRO A 139 5.62 9.99 -26.33
C PRO A 139 5.69 9.01 -25.14
N ILE A 140 6.89 8.83 -24.58
CA ILE A 140 7.12 7.92 -23.45
C ILE A 140 6.51 8.51 -22.17
N ASN A 141 6.81 9.79 -21.87
CA ASN A 141 6.26 10.47 -20.71
C ASN A 141 4.72 10.53 -20.79
N GLY A 142 4.18 10.74 -21.98
CA GLY A 142 2.75 10.70 -22.23
C GLY A 142 2.15 9.31 -21.98
N PHE A 143 2.81 8.24 -22.38
CA PHE A 143 2.36 6.87 -22.11
C PHE A 143 2.35 6.57 -20.60
N VAL A 144 3.44 6.90 -19.88
CA VAL A 144 3.53 6.72 -18.42
C VAL A 144 2.46 7.52 -17.69
N PHE A 145 2.25 8.77 -18.11
CA PHE A 145 1.19 9.63 -17.57
C PHE A 145 -0.21 9.04 -17.81
N GLY A 146 -0.50 8.58 -19.03
CA GLY A 146 -1.75 7.94 -19.36
C GLY A 146 -2.00 6.66 -18.57
N LEU A 147 -0.94 5.84 -18.38
CA LEU A 147 -1.01 4.63 -17.57
C LEU A 147 -1.26 4.99 -16.11
N ALA A 148 -0.60 6.00 -15.57
CA ALA A 148 -0.85 6.47 -14.20
C ALA A 148 -2.29 6.97 -14.00
N LEU A 149 -2.85 7.68 -14.99
CA LEU A 149 -4.24 8.14 -14.95
C LEU A 149 -5.25 6.99 -15.07
N SER A 150 -4.86 5.84 -15.59
CA SER A 150 -5.78 4.71 -15.77
C SER A 150 -6.10 4.00 -14.45
N VAL A 151 -5.35 4.28 -13.38
CA VAL A 151 -5.52 3.61 -12.08
C VAL A 151 -6.68 4.23 -11.32
N ALA A 152 -7.72 3.45 -11.07
CA ALA A 152 -8.83 3.86 -10.22
C ALA A 152 -8.48 3.66 -8.74
N SER A 153 -9.02 4.52 -7.87
CA SER A 153 -8.83 4.37 -6.43
C SER A 153 -9.71 3.25 -5.87
N THR A 154 -9.08 2.12 -5.55
CA THR A 154 -9.71 0.96 -4.92
C THR A 154 -10.43 1.36 -3.62
N VAL A 155 -9.76 2.14 -2.77
CA VAL A 155 -10.32 2.58 -1.48
C VAL A 155 -11.57 3.44 -1.65
N VAL A 156 -11.53 4.42 -2.55
CA VAL A 156 -12.66 5.33 -2.77
C VAL A 156 -13.86 4.58 -3.35
N LEU A 157 -13.63 3.70 -4.32
CA LEU A 157 -14.73 2.93 -4.94
C LEU A 157 -15.36 1.96 -3.94
N LEU A 158 -14.56 1.22 -3.20
CA LEU A 158 -15.06 0.28 -2.20
C LEU A 158 -15.84 1.00 -1.11
N ARG A 159 -15.33 2.12 -0.61
CA ARG A 159 -16.03 2.91 0.41
C ARG A 159 -17.37 3.45 -0.11
N ALA A 160 -17.41 3.97 -1.33
CA ALA A 160 -18.65 4.44 -1.94
C ALA A 160 -19.67 3.31 -2.15
N MET A 161 -19.23 2.10 -2.46
CA MET A 161 -20.09 0.92 -2.60
C MET A 161 -20.58 0.40 -1.25
N GLU A 162 -19.74 0.40 -0.22
CA GLU A 162 -20.09 0.04 1.15
C GLU A 162 -21.18 0.97 1.70
N GLU A 163 -21.03 2.29 1.56
CA GLU A 163 -22.02 3.28 1.97
C GLU A 163 -23.39 3.06 1.30
N ARG A 164 -23.38 2.56 0.06
CA ARG A 164 -24.60 2.25 -0.71
C ARG A 164 -25.08 0.81 -0.53
N ARG A 165 -24.42 -0.02 0.28
CA ARG A 165 -24.70 -1.44 0.49
C ARG A 165 -24.71 -2.25 -0.82
N LEU A 166 -23.79 -1.93 -1.73
CA LEU A 166 -23.69 -2.57 -3.04
C LEU A 166 -22.62 -3.67 -3.11
N LEU A 167 -21.76 -3.82 -2.09
CA LEU A 167 -20.63 -4.77 -2.10
C LEU A 167 -21.06 -6.21 -2.36
N GLU A 168 -22.12 -6.68 -1.69
CA GLU A 168 -22.63 -8.05 -1.81
C GLU A 168 -23.43 -8.29 -3.09
N THR A 169 -23.72 -7.23 -3.86
CA THR A 169 -24.47 -7.34 -5.12
C THR A 169 -23.55 -7.84 -6.25
N ARG A 170 -24.16 -8.35 -7.33
CA ARG A 170 -23.39 -8.72 -8.53
C ARG A 170 -22.54 -7.56 -9.08
N ARG A 171 -23.04 -6.33 -8.98
CA ARG A 171 -22.29 -5.11 -9.40
C ARG A 171 -21.07 -4.89 -8.50
N GLY A 172 -21.21 -5.09 -7.17
CA GLY A 172 -20.11 -5.01 -6.22
C GLY A 172 -19.04 -6.05 -6.51
N ARG A 173 -19.44 -7.31 -6.73
CA ARG A 173 -18.49 -8.38 -7.08
C ARG A 173 -17.73 -8.10 -8.38
N ILE A 174 -18.42 -7.59 -9.41
CA ILE A 174 -17.75 -7.19 -10.67
C ILE A 174 -16.75 -6.07 -10.40
N ALA A 175 -17.13 -5.04 -9.65
CA ALA A 175 -16.26 -3.90 -9.35
C ALA A 175 -15.01 -4.32 -8.56
N VAL A 176 -15.15 -5.15 -7.53
CA VAL A 176 -14.00 -5.67 -6.77
C VAL A 176 -13.11 -6.55 -7.64
N GLY A 177 -13.68 -7.46 -8.43
CA GLY A 177 -12.90 -8.26 -9.38
C GLY A 177 -12.14 -7.40 -10.39
N TRP A 178 -12.75 -6.33 -10.85
CA TRP A 178 -12.13 -5.34 -11.75
C TRP A 178 -10.94 -4.65 -11.11
N LEU A 179 -11.09 -4.15 -9.88
CA LEU A 179 -10.01 -3.51 -9.11
C LEU A 179 -8.83 -4.45 -8.85
N ILE A 180 -9.11 -5.72 -8.53
CA ILE A 180 -8.04 -6.71 -8.32
C ILE A 180 -7.23 -6.93 -9.62
N VAL A 181 -7.90 -6.99 -10.77
CA VAL A 181 -7.21 -7.13 -12.06
C VAL A 181 -6.39 -5.87 -12.36
N GLU A 182 -6.92 -4.69 -12.05
CA GLU A 182 -6.24 -3.42 -12.21
C GLU A 182 -5.00 -3.32 -11.32
N ASP A 183 -5.11 -3.65 -10.03
CA ASP A 183 -3.98 -3.68 -9.08
C ASP A 183 -2.88 -4.63 -9.57
N LEU A 184 -3.26 -5.82 -10.05
CA LEU A 184 -2.30 -6.78 -10.61
C LEU A 184 -1.61 -6.25 -11.87
N ALA A 185 -2.36 -5.60 -12.77
CA ALA A 185 -1.81 -4.97 -13.97
C ALA A 185 -0.82 -3.85 -13.60
N MET A 186 -1.10 -3.08 -12.53
CA MET A 186 -0.21 -2.01 -12.06
C MET A 186 1.07 -2.55 -11.43
N VAL A 187 1.02 -3.65 -10.70
CA VAL A 187 2.24 -4.32 -10.19
C VAL A 187 3.14 -4.73 -11.36
N LEU A 188 2.56 -5.31 -12.43
CA LEU A 188 3.30 -5.63 -13.64
C LEU A 188 3.87 -4.39 -14.32
N ALA A 189 3.10 -3.32 -14.44
CA ALA A 189 3.53 -2.06 -15.04
C ALA A 189 4.70 -1.44 -14.26
N LEU A 190 4.64 -1.37 -12.92
CA LEU A 190 5.69 -0.83 -12.07
C LEU A 190 7.00 -1.61 -12.18
N VAL A 191 6.94 -2.92 -12.41
CA VAL A 191 8.14 -3.74 -12.64
C VAL A 191 8.70 -3.55 -14.06
N LEU A 192 7.83 -3.32 -15.05
CA LEU A 192 8.24 -3.16 -16.44
C LEU A 192 8.74 -1.76 -16.79
N LEU A 193 8.19 -0.70 -16.16
CA LEU A 193 8.53 0.68 -16.48
C LEU A 193 10.02 0.99 -16.31
N PRO A 194 10.74 0.60 -15.24
CA PRO A 194 12.16 0.82 -15.12
C PRO A 194 12.97 0.10 -16.20
N ALA A 195 12.62 -1.17 -16.49
CA ALA A 195 13.28 -1.94 -17.55
C ALA A 195 13.05 -1.33 -18.93
N LEU A 196 11.88 -0.74 -19.18
CA LEU A 196 11.57 -0.05 -20.41
C LEU A 196 12.31 1.28 -20.54
N ALA A 197 12.45 2.04 -19.44
CA ALA A 197 13.17 3.31 -19.41
C ALA A 197 14.67 3.14 -19.72
N GLU A 198 15.31 2.10 -19.18
CA GLU A 198 16.71 1.78 -19.49
C GLU A 198 16.91 1.46 -20.97
N VAL A 199 15.96 0.76 -21.56
CA VAL A 199 15.98 0.35 -22.96
C VAL A 199 15.79 1.53 -23.91
N LEU A 200 14.92 2.46 -23.56
CA LEU A 200 14.58 3.62 -24.40
C LEU A 200 15.61 4.75 -24.29
N GLY A 201 16.68 4.56 -23.51
CA GLY A 201 17.81 5.50 -23.42
C GLY A 201 17.52 6.79 -22.64
N GLU A 202 16.38 6.90 -21.96
CA GLU A 202 16.03 8.05 -21.11
C GLU A 202 16.56 7.90 -19.66
N GLY A 203 17.29 6.85 -19.36
CA GLY A 203 17.84 6.53 -18.03
C GLY A 203 19.13 7.27 -17.66
N SER A 204 19.28 8.55 -18.03
CA SER A 204 20.39 9.35 -17.53
C SER A 204 20.00 10.07 -16.24
N GLY A 205 20.21 9.41 -15.09
CA GLY A 205 20.49 10.17 -13.90
C GLY A 205 19.67 9.96 -12.64
N GLN A 206 19.06 8.82 -12.36
CA GLN A 206 18.75 8.43 -10.96
C GLN A 206 18.24 6.97 -10.87
N ALA A 207 19.16 6.03 -11.00
CA ALA A 207 18.92 4.65 -10.63
C ALA A 207 18.95 4.52 -9.11
N THR A 208 17.82 4.76 -8.44
CA THR A 208 17.65 4.39 -7.06
C THR A 208 16.94 3.03 -6.98
N ALA A 209 17.71 2.04 -6.52
CA ALA A 209 17.24 0.80 -5.86
C ALA A 209 16.54 -0.30 -6.66
N ALA A 210 16.79 -0.44 -7.97
CA ALA A 210 16.51 -1.70 -8.69
C ALA A 210 17.81 -2.45 -9.02
N THR A 211 18.71 -2.54 -8.05
CA THR A 211 20.11 -3.00 -8.21
C THR A 211 20.28 -4.48 -8.57
N GLY A 212 19.20 -5.25 -8.69
CA GLY A 212 19.30 -6.67 -9.15
C GLY A 212 18.90 -6.87 -10.60
N ALA A 213 17.93 -6.10 -11.11
CA ALA A 213 17.41 -6.26 -12.47
C ALA A 213 18.36 -5.67 -13.53
N ALA A 214 19.03 -4.56 -13.22
CA ALA A 214 19.97 -3.90 -14.14
C ALA A 214 21.23 -4.73 -14.41
N ALA A 215 21.74 -5.46 -13.41
CA ALA A 215 22.90 -6.36 -13.59
C ALA A 215 22.57 -7.60 -14.44
N GLU A 216 21.32 -8.06 -14.40
CA GLU A 216 20.83 -9.17 -15.24
C GLU A 216 20.47 -8.70 -16.66
N ALA A 217 19.99 -7.46 -16.81
CA ALA A 217 19.69 -6.82 -18.09
C ALA A 217 20.88 -6.79 -19.04
N ALA A 218 22.06 -6.51 -18.50
CA ALA A 218 23.30 -6.48 -19.27
C ALA A 218 23.68 -7.85 -19.86
N LYS A 219 23.14 -8.95 -19.33
CA LYS A 219 23.48 -10.32 -19.78
C LYS A 219 22.57 -10.87 -20.88
N HIS A 220 21.32 -10.43 -20.98
CA HIS A 220 20.30 -11.09 -21.80
C HIS A 220 19.71 -10.27 -22.95
N GLY A 221 20.15 -9.03 -23.14
CA GLY A 221 19.55 -8.12 -24.12
C GLY A 221 18.13 -7.65 -23.71
N MET A 222 17.60 -6.65 -24.41
CA MET A 222 16.34 -5.99 -24.12
C MET A 222 15.15 -6.93 -23.87
N LEU A 223 14.91 -7.83 -24.82
CA LEU A 223 13.78 -8.74 -24.79
C LEU A 223 13.92 -9.75 -23.63
N GLY A 224 15.13 -10.23 -23.37
CA GLY A 224 15.41 -11.13 -22.26
C GLY A 224 15.15 -10.52 -20.90
N THR A 225 15.48 -9.22 -20.72
CA THR A 225 15.22 -8.50 -19.47
C THR A 225 13.74 -8.33 -19.19
N ILE A 226 12.96 -7.93 -20.21
CA ILE A 226 11.52 -7.79 -20.10
C ILE A 226 10.87 -9.13 -19.76
N VAL A 227 11.23 -10.19 -20.49
CA VAL A 227 10.70 -11.55 -20.25
C VAL A 227 11.07 -12.05 -18.86
N TYR A 228 12.31 -11.83 -18.41
CA TYR A 228 12.75 -12.21 -17.06
C TYR A 228 11.97 -11.44 -15.97
N ALA A 229 11.82 -10.12 -16.09
CA ALA A 229 11.08 -9.30 -15.15
C ALA A 229 9.60 -9.73 -15.05
N MET A 230 8.96 -9.95 -16.18
CA MET A 230 7.59 -10.48 -16.25
C MET A 230 7.47 -11.87 -15.62
N ALA A 231 8.35 -12.78 -16.00
CA ALA A 231 8.34 -14.15 -15.46
C ALA A 231 8.54 -14.14 -13.94
N LYS A 232 9.51 -13.35 -13.44
CA LYS A 232 9.76 -13.18 -12.00
C LYS A 232 8.51 -12.71 -11.27
N THR A 233 7.86 -11.63 -11.75
CA THR A 233 6.65 -11.08 -11.12
C THR A 233 5.50 -12.07 -11.16
N LEU A 234 5.28 -12.74 -12.29
CA LEU A 234 4.24 -13.77 -12.40
C LEU A 234 4.51 -14.95 -11.46
N ILE A 235 5.76 -15.38 -11.30
CA ILE A 235 6.14 -16.41 -10.35
C ILE A 235 5.90 -15.94 -8.91
N GLN A 236 6.28 -14.72 -8.55
CA GLN A 236 6.09 -14.18 -7.21
C GLN A 236 4.60 -14.10 -6.84
N VAL A 237 3.76 -13.56 -7.74
CA VAL A 237 2.32 -13.48 -7.53
C VAL A 237 1.68 -14.87 -7.49
N SER A 238 2.08 -15.78 -8.38
CA SER A 238 1.57 -17.15 -8.38
C SER A 238 1.95 -17.90 -7.11
N LEU A 239 3.19 -17.70 -6.64
CA LEU A 239 3.67 -18.30 -5.39
C LEU A 239 2.92 -17.72 -4.19
N PHE A 240 2.69 -16.41 -4.16
CA PHE A 240 1.85 -15.76 -3.14
C PHE A 240 0.46 -16.39 -3.10
N VAL A 241 -0.23 -16.47 -4.24
CA VAL A 241 -1.58 -17.07 -4.32
C VAL A 241 -1.54 -18.54 -3.89
N ALA A 242 -0.55 -19.32 -4.34
CA ALA A 242 -0.42 -20.71 -3.94
C ALA A 242 -0.20 -20.87 -2.42
N VAL A 243 0.69 -20.07 -1.83
CA VAL A 243 0.93 -20.09 -0.37
C VAL A 243 -0.33 -19.68 0.39
N MET A 244 -1.03 -18.66 -0.06
CA MET A 244 -2.29 -18.24 0.59
C MET A 244 -3.37 -19.31 0.50
N LEU A 245 -3.53 -19.97 -0.66
CA LEU A 245 -4.54 -21.03 -0.83
C LEU A 245 -4.19 -22.34 -0.12
N VAL A 246 -2.91 -22.68 0.03
CA VAL A 246 -2.48 -23.94 0.66
C VAL A 246 -2.26 -23.76 2.16
N VAL A 247 -1.44 -22.77 2.54
CA VAL A 247 -1.06 -22.52 3.93
C VAL A 247 -2.06 -21.59 4.61
N GLY A 248 -2.38 -20.46 4.00
CA GLY A 248 -3.27 -19.44 4.54
C GLY A 248 -4.66 -20.01 4.86
N ARG A 249 -5.24 -20.78 3.94
CA ARG A 249 -6.56 -21.42 4.11
C ARG A 249 -6.64 -22.40 5.29
N ARG A 250 -5.51 -22.94 5.75
CA ARG A 250 -5.46 -23.81 6.92
C ARG A 250 -5.06 -23.10 8.20
N VAL A 251 -4.02 -22.26 8.11
CA VAL A 251 -3.42 -21.62 9.29
C VAL A 251 -4.31 -20.52 9.84
N ILE A 252 -4.87 -19.67 8.96
CA ILE A 252 -5.66 -18.52 9.39
C ILE A 252 -6.94 -18.95 10.14
N PRO A 253 -7.83 -19.79 9.59
CA PRO A 253 -9.01 -20.27 10.31
C PRO A 253 -8.65 -21.05 11.57
N TRP A 254 -7.66 -21.95 11.49
CA TRP A 254 -7.21 -22.73 12.65
C TRP A 254 -6.76 -21.84 13.81
N THR A 255 -5.99 -20.77 13.51
CA THR A 255 -5.56 -19.83 14.54
C THR A 255 -6.72 -19.13 15.20
N LEU A 256 -7.70 -18.65 14.42
CA LEU A 256 -8.87 -17.96 14.93
C LEU A 256 -9.80 -18.89 15.73
N GLU A 257 -10.02 -20.13 15.26
CA GLU A 257 -10.78 -21.13 16.00
C GLU A 257 -10.14 -21.45 17.35
N ARG A 258 -8.81 -21.61 17.36
CA ARG A 258 -8.07 -21.88 18.61
C ARG A 258 -8.18 -20.73 19.61
N ILE A 259 -8.12 -19.50 19.13
CA ILE A 259 -8.24 -18.31 19.97
C ILE A 259 -9.68 -18.09 20.40
N ALA A 260 -10.66 -18.30 19.52
CA ALA A 260 -12.09 -18.23 19.88
C ALA A 260 -12.45 -19.19 21.03
N GLY A 261 -11.82 -20.38 21.05
CA GLY A 261 -11.98 -21.36 22.11
C GLY A 261 -11.48 -20.89 23.49
N THR A 262 -10.70 -19.83 23.59
CA THR A 262 -10.26 -19.23 24.86
C THR A 262 -11.32 -18.36 25.53
N GLY A 263 -12.36 -17.95 24.81
CA GLY A 263 -13.43 -17.08 25.30
C GLY A 263 -13.02 -15.62 25.49
N SER A 264 -11.76 -15.24 25.23
CA SER A 264 -11.28 -13.87 25.38
C SER A 264 -11.56 -13.04 24.12
N ARG A 265 -12.45 -12.04 24.24
CA ARG A 265 -12.74 -11.09 23.15
C ARG A 265 -11.55 -10.24 22.75
N GLU A 266 -10.74 -9.85 23.73
CA GLU A 266 -9.54 -9.04 23.50
C GLU A 266 -8.51 -9.81 22.65
N LEU A 267 -8.24 -11.06 23.03
CA LEU A 267 -7.30 -11.92 22.31
C LEU A 267 -7.82 -12.22 20.89
N PHE A 268 -9.12 -12.41 20.73
CA PHE A 268 -9.74 -12.61 19.41
C PHE A 268 -9.56 -11.36 18.52
N THR A 269 -9.88 -10.17 19.02
CA THR A 269 -9.70 -8.91 18.26
C THR A 269 -8.24 -8.69 17.90
N LEU A 270 -7.33 -8.91 18.85
CA LEU A 270 -5.89 -8.80 18.59
C LEU A 270 -5.42 -9.78 17.53
N SER A 271 -5.93 -11.03 17.55
CA SER A 271 -5.55 -12.03 16.54
C SER A 271 -6.04 -11.67 15.14
N VAL A 272 -7.25 -11.11 15.02
CA VAL A 272 -7.78 -10.62 13.74
C VAL A 272 -6.90 -9.50 13.18
N LEU A 273 -6.54 -8.52 14.01
CA LEU A 273 -5.63 -7.43 13.61
C LEU A 273 -4.24 -7.94 13.25
N ALA A 274 -3.70 -8.86 14.04
CA ALA A 274 -2.38 -9.45 13.79
C ALA A 274 -2.35 -10.24 12.47
N ILE A 275 -3.42 -10.98 12.16
CA ILE A 275 -3.55 -11.70 10.89
C ILE A 275 -3.67 -10.71 9.73
N ALA A 276 -4.56 -9.70 9.83
CA ALA A 276 -4.77 -8.73 8.77
C ALA A 276 -3.47 -7.99 8.42
N LEU A 277 -2.79 -7.41 9.42
CA LEU A 277 -1.58 -6.64 9.22
C LEU A 277 -0.36 -7.53 8.95
N GLY A 278 -0.24 -8.65 9.65
CA GLY A 278 0.89 -9.58 9.50
C GLY A 278 0.92 -10.25 8.13
N VAL A 279 -0.24 -10.68 7.61
CA VAL A 279 -0.33 -11.26 6.26
C VAL A 279 -0.09 -10.18 5.20
N ALA A 280 -0.65 -8.97 5.36
CA ALA A 280 -0.42 -7.86 4.46
C ALA A 280 1.08 -7.52 4.37
N PHE A 281 1.72 -7.32 5.52
CA PHE A 281 3.15 -7.03 5.59
C PHE A 281 4.02 -8.17 5.06
N GLY A 282 3.75 -9.40 5.48
CA GLY A 282 4.47 -10.59 5.00
C GLY A 282 4.34 -10.78 3.49
N SER A 283 3.16 -10.52 2.91
CA SER A 283 2.91 -10.61 1.47
C SER A 283 3.78 -9.63 0.70
N ALA A 284 3.87 -8.39 1.17
CA ALA A 284 4.68 -7.36 0.53
C ALA A 284 6.18 -7.68 0.62
N MET A 285 6.66 -8.08 1.80
CA MET A 285 8.09 -8.36 2.02
C MET A 285 8.58 -9.62 1.31
N LEU A 286 7.78 -10.69 1.28
CA LEU A 286 8.20 -11.99 0.74
C LEU A 286 7.93 -12.13 -0.76
N PHE A 287 6.84 -11.53 -1.24
CA PHE A 287 6.37 -11.73 -2.61
C PHE A 287 6.33 -10.45 -3.44
N GLY A 288 6.58 -9.28 -2.83
CA GLY A 288 6.54 -7.99 -3.53
C GLY A 288 5.16 -7.57 -4.01
N VAL A 289 4.09 -8.12 -3.43
CA VAL A 289 2.70 -7.71 -3.71
C VAL A 289 2.30 -6.54 -2.82
N SER A 290 1.24 -5.80 -3.19
CA SER A 290 0.78 -4.69 -2.36
C SER A 290 0.24 -5.15 -1.00
N PHE A 291 0.40 -4.33 0.04
CA PHE A 291 -0.20 -4.56 1.35
C PHE A 291 -1.71 -4.79 1.26
N ALA A 292 -2.38 -4.00 0.42
CA ALA A 292 -3.82 -4.07 0.18
C ALA A 292 -4.25 -5.45 -0.35
N LEU A 293 -3.52 -5.99 -1.34
CA LEU A 293 -3.79 -7.31 -1.90
C LEU A 293 -3.57 -8.42 -0.88
N GLY A 294 -2.49 -8.34 -0.09
CA GLY A 294 -2.21 -9.29 0.99
C GLY A 294 -3.32 -9.33 2.04
N ALA A 295 -3.76 -8.16 2.50
CA ALA A 295 -4.86 -8.01 3.45
C ALA A 295 -6.19 -8.54 2.90
N PHE A 296 -6.51 -8.23 1.64
CA PHE A 296 -7.71 -8.73 0.96
C PHE A 296 -7.73 -10.27 0.92
N PHE A 297 -6.63 -10.90 0.51
CA PHE A 297 -6.54 -12.36 0.49
C PHE A 297 -6.67 -12.96 1.89
N ALA A 298 -6.09 -12.34 2.92
CA ALA A 298 -6.25 -12.79 4.30
C ALA A 298 -7.73 -12.80 4.74
N GLY A 299 -8.47 -11.72 4.41
CA GLY A 299 -9.90 -11.64 4.68
C GLY A 299 -10.71 -12.66 3.88
N MET A 300 -10.43 -12.80 2.58
CA MET A 300 -11.12 -13.73 1.69
C MET A 300 -10.99 -15.20 2.10
N LEU A 301 -9.90 -15.58 2.76
CA LEU A 301 -9.69 -16.95 3.25
C LEU A 301 -10.49 -17.27 4.51
N LEU A 302 -11.09 -16.28 5.14
CA LEU A 302 -11.95 -16.42 6.31
C LEU A 302 -13.44 -16.49 5.96
N ASN A 303 -13.78 -16.25 4.70
CA ASN A 303 -15.12 -16.41 4.15
C ASN A 303 -15.27 -17.83 3.58
#